data_2357ed629ebc4edafd0d5aea295c8280
#
_entry.id   2357ed629ebc4edafd0d5aea295c8280
#
_cell.length_a   1.000
_cell.length_b   1.000
_cell.length_c   1.000
_cell.angle_alpha   90.00
_cell.angle_beta   90.00
_cell.angle_gamma   90.00
#
_symmetry.space_group_name_H-M   'P 1'
#
loop_
_entity.id
_entity.type
_entity.pdbx_description
1 polymer ?
#
loop_
_entity_poly.entity_id
_entity_poly.type
_entity_poly.pdbx_seq_one_letter_code
_entity_poly.pdbx_strand_id
1 'polypeptide(L)'
;MGKLANQVAVVTGASKGIGAGIAKALAAEGASVVVNYASSKADGERVVKEIIEKGGKAIAVQADVSKQADITRLFAETKKAYGKLNILVNNAGIYKFAPLDSITEELFHSQFNLNVLGLLLTSKEAAKLIGPDGGSIINIGSGISTMLPPNTSVYGATKASVDAITGILAKELGPRKIRVNSINPGMIETEGVHAAGFAEGDFRKRIEAQSSLGRIGQTDDISPTAVYLASTDSKYLTGETIRVTGGLL
;
A
#
# COMPACT_ATOMS: atom_id res chain seq x y z
N MET A 1 -3.59 3.22 -25.48
CA MET A 1 -2.94 3.88 -24.35
C MET A 1 -3.42 3.22 -23.07
N GLY A 2 -2.52 2.97 -22.12
CA GLY A 2 -2.91 2.42 -20.81
C GLY A 2 -3.80 3.40 -20.01
N LYS A 3 -4.58 2.88 -19.07
CA LYS A 3 -5.55 3.63 -18.25
C LYS A 3 -4.94 4.78 -17.43
N LEU A 4 -3.62 4.73 -17.17
CA LEU A 4 -2.89 5.67 -16.33
C LEU A 4 -1.84 6.47 -17.12
N ALA A 5 -2.01 6.57 -18.46
CA ALA A 5 -1.10 7.34 -19.29
C ALA A 5 -0.93 8.77 -18.78
N ASN A 6 0.32 9.24 -18.68
CA ASN A 6 0.70 10.56 -18.15
C ASN A 6 0.37 10.81 -16.66
N GLN A 7 -0.01 9.79 -15.90
CA GLN A 7 -0.14 9.87 -14.44
C GLN A 7 1.21 9.66 -13.78
N VAL A 8 1.38 10.21 -12.57
CA VAL A 8 2.55 9.98 -11.72
C VAL A 8 2.08 9.33 -10.42
N ALA A 9 2.72 8.23 -10.06
CA ALA A 9 2.40 7.47 -8.86
C ALA A 9 3.59 7.38 -7.90
N VAL A 10 3.34 7.50 -6.61
CA VAL A 10 4.26 7.11 -5.53
C VAL A 10 3.70 5.85 -4.87
N VAL A 11 4.52 4.80 -4.77
CA VAL A 11 4.16 3.59 -4.03
C VAL A 11 5.17 3.40 -2.89
N THR A 12 4.69 3.49 -1.64
CA THR A 12 5.54 3.34 -0.46
C THR A 12 5.80 1.87 -0.15
N GLY A 13 7.03 1.54 0.29
CA GLY A 13 7.42 0.15 0.56
C GLY A 13 7.34 -0.76 -0.67
N ALA A 14 7.71 -0.26 -1.84
CA ALA A 14 7.50 -0.91 -3.14
C ALA A 14 8.68 -1.76 -3.63
N SER A 15 9.66 -2.05 -2.77
CA SER A 15 10.82 -2.89 -3.16
C SER A 15 10.48 -4.38 -3.29
N LYS A 16 9.39 -4.85 -2.70
CA LYS A 16 8.96 -6.26 -2.73
C LYS A 16 7.45 -6.40 -2.44
N GLY A 17 6.95 -7.63 -2.53
CA GLY A 17 5.59 -8.01 -2.16
C GLY A 17 4.50 -7.24 -2.90
N ILE A 18 3.43 -6.91 -2.19
CA ILE A 18 2.25 -6.21 -2.73
C ILE A 18 2.65 -4.88 -3.37
N GLY A 19 3.51 -4.09 -2.70
CA GLY A 19 3.94 -2.79 -3.22
C GLY A 19 4.68 -2.89 -4.55
N ALA A 20 5.56 -3.87 -4.72
CA ALA A 20 6.25 -4.12 -6.00
C ALA A 20 5.27 -4.56 -7.09
N GLY A 21 4.31 -5.44 -6.77
CA GLY A 21 3.25 -5.85 -7.69
C GLY A 21 2.42 -4.65 -8.17
N ILE A 22 1.99 -3.80 -7.24
CA ILE A 22 1.23 -2.58 -7.57
C ILE A 22 2.07 -1.61 -8.42
N ALA A 23 3.34 -1.36 -8.05
CA ALA A 23 4.22 -0.46 -8.80
C ALA A 23 4.37 -0.90 -10.26
N LYS A 24 4.59 -2.20 -10.50
CA LYS A 24 4.69 -2.77 -11.84
C LYS A 24 3.37 -2.67 -12.62
N ALA A 25 2.24 -2.94 -11.97
CA ALA A 25 0.94 -2.85 -12.62
C ALA A 25 0.55 -1.41 -13.01
N LEU A 26 0.81 -0.43 -12.13
CA LEU A 26 0.58 0.98 -12.45
C LEU A 26 1.47 1.44 -13.62
N ALA A 27 2.74 1.00 -13.66
CA ALA A 27 3.65 1.31 -14.75
C ALA A 27 3.22 0.67 -16.07
N ALA A 28 2.73 -0.57 -16.05
CA ALA A 28 2.20 -1.26 -17.24
C ALA A 28 1.00 -0.53 -17.86
N GLU A 29 0.21 0.16 -17.02
CA GLU A 29 -0.90 1.02 -17.46
C GLU A 29 -0.47 2.45 -17.84
N GLY A 30 0.84 2.71 -17.91
CA GLY A 30 1.41 3.96 -18.44
C GLY A 30 1.73 5.04 -17.40
N ALA A 31 1.62 4.73 -16.11
CA ALA A 31 2.06 5.66 -15.07
C ALA A 31 3.59 5.75 -14.99
N SER A 32 4.11 6.94 -14.64
CA SER A 32 5.49 7.10 -14.17
C SER A 32 5.50 6.83 -12.66
N VAL A 33 6.31 5.87 -12.21
CA VAL A 33 6.23 5.34 -10.84
C VAL A 33 7.47 5.69 -10.01
N VAL A 34 7.26 6.21 -8.82
CA VAL A 34 8.29 6.31 -7.79
C VAL A 34 8.18 5.07 -6.89
N VAL A 35 9.17 4.20 -6.98
CA VAL A 35 9.35 3.00 -6.15
C VAL A 35 10.07 3.42 -4.87
N ASN A 36 9.31 3.62 -3.79
CA ASN A 36 9.92 3.95 -2.50
C ASN A 36 10.35 2.68 -1.76
N TYR A 37 11.49 2.76 -1.10
CA TYR A 37 12.03 1.74 -0.21
C TYR A 37 12.69 2.39 1.02
N ALA A 38 12.73 1.70 2.15
CA ALA A 38 13.42 2.18 3.36
C ALA A 38 14.89 1.76 3.39
N SER A 39 15.18 0.46 3.31
CA SER A 39 16.53 -0.11 3.47
C SER A 39 16.96 -1.01 2.30
N SER A 40 16.03 -1.65 1.60
CA SER A 40 16.33 -2.65 0.56
C SER A 40 16.59 -1.97 -0.81
N LYS A 41 17.74 -1.30 -0.94
CA LYS A 41 18.12 -0.57 -2.16
C LYS A 41 18.13 -1.46 -3.40
N ALA A 42 18.82 -2.60 -3.33
CA ALA A 42 18.94 -3.53 -4.45
C ALA A 42 17.57 -4.04 -4.95
N ASP A 43 16.63 -4.31 -4.02
CA ASP A 43 15.29 -4.74 -4.40
C ASP A 43 14.48 -3.60 -5.05
N GLY A 44 14.60 -2.37 -4.53
CA GLY A 44 13.97 -1.20 -5.14
C GLY A 44 14.48 -0.92 -6.55
N GLU A 45 15.79 -1.00 -6.75
CA GLU A 45 16.42 -0.85 -8.06
C GLU A 45 16.05 -2.00 -9.03
N ARG A 46 15.92 -3.22 -8.53
CA ARG A 46 15.44 -4.36 -9.32
C ARG A 46 14.01 -4.13 -9.82
N VAL A 47 13.09 -3.66 -8.97
CA VAL A 47 11.72 -3.33 -9.39
C VAL A 47 11.71 -2.24 -10.46
N VAL A 48 12.51 -1.19 -10.32
CA VAL A 48 12.66 -0.14 -11.32
C VAL A 48 13.18 -0.69 -12.65
N LYS A 49 14.21 -1.54 -12.61
CA LYS A 49 14.78 -2.20 -13.79
C LYS A 49 13.72 -3.03 -14.52
N GLU A 50 12.97 -3.87 -13.81
CA GLU A 50 11.89 -4.69 -14.36
C GLU A 50 10.78 -3.84 -15.04
N ILE A 51 10.46 -2.67 -14.46
CA ILE A 51 9.51 -1.72 -15.04
C ILE A 51 10.06 -1.12 -16.35
N ILE A 52 11.32 -0.71 -16.35
CA ILE A 52 11.96 -0.08 -17.52
C ILE A 52 12.13 -1.09 -18.66
N GLU A 53 12.54 -2.33 -18.37
CA GLU A 53 12.67 -3.41 -19.34
C GLU A 53 11.34 -3.75 -20.05
N LYS A 54 10.21 -3.51 -19.38
CA LYS A 54 8.86 -3.63 -19.95
C LYS A 54 8.33 -2.35 -20.62
N GLY A 55 9.20 -1.35 -20.82
CA GLY A 55 8.86 -0.08 -21.49
C GLY A 55 8.16 0.95 -20.59
N GLY A 56 8.04 0.70 -19.29
CA GLY A 56 7.50 1.65 -18.32
C GLY A 56 8.53 2.71 -17.86
N LYS A 57 8.08 3.63 -16.99
CA LYS A 57 8.92 4.68 -16.41
C LYS A 57 8.91 4.57 -14.89
N ALA A 58 10.09 4.46 -14.28
CA ALA A 58 10.19 4.43 -12.83
C ALA A 58 11.52 4.99 -12.33
N ILE A 59 11.52 5.45 -11.09
CA ILE A 59 12.72 5.77 -10.29
C ILE A 59 12.62 5.13 -8.91
N ALA A 60 13.75 4.80 -8.33
CA ALA A 60 13.83 4.33 -6.94
C ALA A 60 14.19 5.50 -6.02
N VAL A 61 13.43 5.68 -4.94
CA VAL A 61 13.70 6.74 -3.93
C VAL A 61 13.72 6.12 -2.54
N GLN A 62 14.87 6.26 -1.87
CA GLN A 62 15.03 5.83 -0.48
C GLN A 62 14.31 6.83 0.45
N ALA A 63 13.40 6.34 1.29
CA ALA A 63 12.81 7.07 2.40
C ALA A 63 12.19 6.11 3.41
N ASP A 64 12.48 6.32 4.68
CA ASP A 64 11.77 5.69 5.79
C ASP A 64 10.52 6.52 6.10
N VAL A 65 9.36 6.03 5.66
CA VAL A 65 8.10 6.78 5.81
C VAL A 65 7.55 6.81 7.24
N SER A 66 8.26 6.26 8.23
CA SER A 66 8.04 6.56 9.63
C SER A 66 8.66 7.91 10.07
N LYS A 67 9.45 8.58 9.19
CA LYS A 67 10.19 9.79 9.46
C LYS A 67 9.74 10.95 8.57
N GLN A 68 9.28 12.03 9.19
CA GLN A 68 8.78 13.22 8.47
C GLN A 68 9.80 13.80 7.48
N ALA A 69 11.09 13.89 7.86
CA ALA A 69 12.13 14.44 6.98
C ALA A 69 12.32 13.62 5.70
N ASP A 70 12.28 12.29 5.82
CA ASP A 70 12.39 11.37 4.69
C ASP A 70 11.16 11.47 3.77
N ILE A 71 9.96 11.60 4.36
CA ILE A 71 8.73 11.80 3.59
C ILE A 71 8.82 13.11 2.80
N THR A 72 9.23 14.21 3.42
CA THR A 72 9.38 15.50 2.74
C THR A 72 10.35 15.39 1.56
N ARG A 73 11.48 14.69 1.74
CA ARG A 73 12.46 14.43 0.68
C ARG A 73 11.88 13.54 -0.44
N LEU A 74 11.12 12.49 -0.11
CA LEU A 74 10.47 11.61 -1.09
C LEU A 74 9.59 12.41 -2.06
N PHE A 75 8.74 13.30 -1.53
CA PHE A 75 7.87 14.11 -2.37
C PHE A 75 8.60 15.23 -3.11
N ALA A 76 9.69 15.76 -2.57
CA ALA A 76 10.57 16.69 -3.27
C ALA A 76 11.25 16.04 -4.47
N GLU A 77 11.80 14.82 -4.31
CA GLU A 77 12.39 14.04 -5.41
C GLU A 77 11.33 13.64 -6.45
N THR A 78 10.11 13.29 -6.02
CA THR A 78 8.98 13.03 -6.93
C THR A 78 8.67 14.26 -7.78
N LYS A 79 8.56 15.43 -7.16
CA LYS A 79 8.32 16.71 -7.86
C LYS A 79 9.45 17.05 -8.83
N LYS A 80 10.70 16.84 -8.42
CA LYS A 80 11.88 17.09 -9.26
C LYS A 80 11.90 16.18 -10.50
N ALA A 81 11.56 14.91 -10.34
CA ALA A 81 11.60 13.92 -11.43
C ALA A 81 10.43 14.07 -12.41
N TYR A 82 9.23 14.37 -11.92
CA TYR A 82 8.00 14.27 -12.72
C TYR A 82 7.11 15.51 -12.69
N GLY A 83 7.42 16.51 -11.87
CA GLY A 83 6.72 17.79 -11.81
C GLY A 83 5.35 17.77 -11.10
N LYS A 84 4.73 16.60 -10.90
CA LYS A 84 3.38 16.42 -10.37
C LYS A 84 3.23 15.11 -9.61
N LEU A 85 2.08 14.95 -8.96
CA LEU A 85 1.61 13.69 -8.42
C LEU A 85 0.11 13.53 -8.74
N ASN A 86 -0.32 12.31 -9.03
CA ASN A 86 -1.72 11.96 -9.27
C ASN A 86 -2.18 10.81 -8.37
N ILE A 87 -1.26 9.89 -8.02
CA ILE A 87 -1.59 8.66 -7.32
C ILE A 87 -0.60 8.46 -6.17
N LEU A 88 -1.13 8.24 -4.97
CA LEU A 88 -0.35 7.75 -3.83
C LEU A 88 -0.87 6.36 -3.45
N VAL A 89 0.05 5.40 -3.29
CA VAL A 89 -0.24 4.12 -2.67
C VAL A 89 0.51 4.01 -1.35
N ASN A 90 -0.20 4.11 -0.25
CA ASN A 90 0.31 3.88 1.10
C ASN A 90 0.34 2.38 1.37
N ASN A 91 1.44 1.74 0.96
CA ASN A 91 1.63 0.30 1.13
C ASN A 91 2.66 -0.03 2.23
N ALA A 92 3.60 0.85 2.52
CA ALA A 92 4.59 0.61 3.58
C ALA A 92 3.93 0.25 4.91
N GLY A 93 4.35 -0.85 5.49
CA GLY A 93 3.83 -1.32 6.76
C GLY A 93 4.58 -2.53 7.27
N ILE A 94 4.47 -2.76 8.57
CA ILE A 94 4.98 -3.95 9.25
C ILE A 94 3.86 -4.62 10.02
N TYR A 95 4.00 -5.92 10.23
CA TYR A 95 3.13 -6.70 11.08
C TYR A 95 3.97 -7.49 12.08
N LYS A 96 3.62 -7.40 13.34
CA LYS A 96 4.16 -8.21 14.42
C LYS A 96 2.98 -8.64 15.30
N PHE A 97 2.85 -9.93 15.51
CA PHE A 97 1.81 -10.51 16.34
C PHE A 97 2.37 -10.77 17.73
N ALA A 98 1.59 -10.50 18.75
CA ALA A 98 1.96 -10.75 20.13
C ALA A 98 0.71 -11.00 20.99
N PRO A 99 0.74 -11.97 21.92
CA PRO A 99 -0.29 -12.10 22.93
C PRO A 99 -0.27 -10.88 23.86
N LEU A 100 -1.36 -10.64 24.56
CA LEU A 100 -1.58 -9.42 25.36
C LEU A 100 -0.45 -9.15 26.36
N ASP A 101 0.04 -10.18 27.02
CA ASP A 101 1.10 -10.12 28.06
C ASP A 101 2.50 -9.82 27.48
N SER A 102 2.68 -9.94 26.17
CA SER A 102 3.94 -9.69 25.48
C SER A 102 3.94 -8.37 24.69
N ILE A 103 2.89 -7.56 24.82
CA ILE A 103 2.85 -6.24 24.18
C ILE A 103 3.76 -5.26 24.93
N THR A 104 4.67 -4.61 24.19
CA THR A 104 5.57 -3.57 24.70
C THR A 104 5.33 -2.23 24.00
N GLU A 105 5.82 -1.14 24.60
CA GLU A 105 5.77 0.19 24.00
C GLU A 105 6.50 0.22 22.65
N GLU A 106 7.65 -0.46 22.52
CA GLU A 106 8.40 -0.54 21.27
C GLU A 106 7.61 -1.26 20.20
N LEU A 107 6.95 -2.37 20.56
CA LEU A 107 6.09 -3.09 19.62
C LEU A 107 4.95 -2.19 19.13
N PHE A 108 4.29 -1.48 20.03
CA PHE A 108 3.21 -0.55 19.73
C PHE A 108 3.72 0.58 18.84
N HIS A 109 4.72 1.33 19.29
CA HIS A 109 5.22 2.49 18.57
C HIS A 109 5.81 2.13 17.19
N SER A 110 6.52 1.00 17.08
CA SER A 110 7.06 0.56 15.78
C SER A 110 5.96 0.37 14.73
N GLN A 111 4.82 -0.20 15.11
CA GLN A 111 3.72 -0.45 14.19
C GLN A 111 2.86 0.81 13.95
N PHE A 112 2.50 1.56 15.00
CA PHE A 112 1.69 2.76 14.84
C PHE A 112 2.43 3.88 14.11
N ASN A 113 3.73 4.07 14.38
CA ASN A 113 4.52 5.09 13.70
C ASN A 113 4.65 4.84 12.19
N LEU A 114 4.78 3.59 11.77
CA LEU A 114 4.87 3.28 10.35
C LEU A 114 3.48 3.15 9.70
N ASN A 115 2.61 2.30 10.26
CA ASN A 115 1.36 1.92 9.61
C ASN A 115 0.29 3.02 9.65
N VAL A 116 0.33 3.90 10.67
CA VAL A 116 -0.69 4.94 10.91
C VAL A 116 -0.11 6.34 10.71
N LEU A 117 0.88 6.74 11.50
CA LEU A 117 1.46 8.08 11.39
C LEU A 117 2.13 8.28 10.03
N GLY A 118 2.90 7.30 9.56
CA GLY A 118 3.54 7.33 8.24
C GLY A 118 2.53 7.49 7.11
N LEU A 119 1.42 6.76 7.15
CA LEU A 119 0.34 6.88 6.18
C LEU A 119 -0.29 8.29 6.20
N LEU A 120 -0.55 8.85 7.36
CA LEU A 120 -1.10 10.22 7.48
C LEU A 120 -0.13 11.26 6.93
N LEU A 121 1.15 11.16 7.28
CA LEU A 121 2.17 12.11 6.84
C LEU A 121 2.45 12.03 5.33
N THR A 122 2.49 10.83 4.76
CA THR A 122 2.60 10.65 3.30
C THR A 122 1.37 11.17 2.57
N SER A 123 0.16 10.91 3.09
CA SER A 123 -1.08 11.44 2.53
C SER A 123 -1.13 12.97 2.57
N LYS A 124 -0.66 13.59 3.66
CA LYS A 124 -0.53 15.05 3.81
C LYS A 124 0.40 15.65 2.75
N GLU A 125 1.58 15.09 2.55
CA GLU A 125 2.53 15.58 1.55
C GLU A 125 2.04 15.31 0.12
N ALA A 126 1.44 14.15 -0.15
CA ALA A 126 0.82 13.85 -1.43
C ALA A 126 -0.29 14.86 -1.77
N ALA A 127 -1.17 15.13 -0.81
CA ALA A 127 -2.25 16.09 -1.02
C ALA A 127 -1.74 17.49 -1.40
N LYS A 128 -0.58 17.93 -0.90
CA LYS A 128 0.03 19.21 -1.32
C LYS A 128 0.51 19.20 -2.78
N LEU A 129 0.96 18.04 -3.28
CA LEU A 129 1.54 17.89 -4.61
C LEU A 129 0.51 17.52 -5.68
N ILE A 130 -0.62 16.90 -5.29
CA ILE A 130 -1.75 16.64 -6.19
C ILE A 130 -2.39 17.96 -6.61
N GLY A 131 -2.45 18.17 -7.92
CA GLY A 131 -2.97 19.40 -8.53
C GLY A 131 -4.49 19.54 -8.50
N PRO A 132 -5.03 20.60 -9.14
CA PRO A 132 -6.47 20.93 -9.13
C PRO A 132 -7.35 19.93 -9.88
N ASP A 133 -6.77 19.10 -10.74
CA ASP A 133 -7.50 18.03 -11.46
C ASP A 133 -7.85 16.86 -10.54
N GLY A 134 -7.31 16.85 -9.31
CA GLY A 134 -7.53 15.80 -8.34
C GLY A 134 -6.59 14.62 -8.49
N GLY A 135 -6.91 13.52 -7.82
CA GLY A 135 -6.08 12.31 -7.80
C GLY A 135 -6.68 11.17 -7.02
N SER A 136 -5.86 10.16 -6.73
CA SER A 136 -6.25 8.98 -5.96
C SER A 136 -5.21 8.66 -4.88
N ILE A 137 -5.67 8.49 -3.65
CA ILE A 137 -4.90 7.93 -2.54
C ILE A 137 -5.45 6.54 -2.26
N ILE A 138 -4.59 5.53 -2.29
CA ILE A 138 -4.93 4.13 -2.07
C ILE A 138 -4.17 3.65 -0.85
N ASN A 139 -4.89 3.27 0.18
CA ASN A 139 -4.29 2.73 1.40
C ASN A 139 -4.30 1.20 1.35
N ILE A 140 -3.22 0.55 1.76
CA ILE A 140 -3.19 -0.89 1.91
C ILE A 140 -3.52 -1.23 3.36
N GLY A 141 -4.78 -1.58 3.57
CA GLY A 141 -5.31 -2.07 4.83
C GLY A 141 -4.96 -3.54 5.10
N SER A 142 -5.89 -4.29 5.63
CA SER A 142 -5.82 -5.75 5.79
C SER A 142 -7.20 -6.30 6.16
N GLY A 143 -7.54 -7.50 5.71
CA GLY A 143 -8.72 -8.23 6.18
C GLY A 143 -8.73 -8.42 7.70
N ILE A 144 -7.58 -8.33 8.36
CA ILE A 144 -7.43 -8.48 9.81
C ILE A 144 -8.19 -7.40 10.60
N SER A 145 -8.46 -6.23 10.01
CA SER A 145 -9.26 -5.16 10.64
C SER A 145 -10.71 -5.59 10.95
N THR A 146 -11.21 -6.58 10.25
CA THR A 146 -12.57 -7.14 10.43
C THR A 146 -12.58 -8.58 10.95
N MET A 147 -11.54 -9.37 10.65
CA MET A 147 -11.42 -10.76 11.11
C MET A 147 -11.04 -10.87 12.59
N LEU A 148 -10.31 -9.91 13.13
CA LEU A 148 -9.92 -9.75 14.54
C LEU A 148 -9.33 -11.03 15.20
N PRO A 149 -8.36 -11.73 14.57
CA PRO A 149 -7.81 -12.95 15.15
C PRO A 149 -7.01 -12.66 16.42
N PRO A 150 -6.88 -13.63 17.36
CA PRO A 150 -6.07 -13.50 18.57
C PRO A 150 -4.61 -13.11 18.23
N ASN A 151 -3.92 -12.48 19.18
CA ASN A 151 -2.53 -12.02 19.11
C ASN A 151 -2.27 -10.90 18.08
N THR A 152 -3.32 -10.24 17.58
CA THR A 152 -3.19 -9.15 16.59
C THR A 152 -3.60 -7.79 17.14
N SER A 153 -3.72 -7.63 18.45
CA SER A 153 -4.27 -6.40 19.07
C SER A 153 -3.61 -5.11 18.55
N VAL A 154 -2.28 -5.07 18.47
CA VAL A 154 -1.57 -3.88 17.97
C VAL A 154 -1.72 -3.76 16.45
N TYR A 155 -1.40 -4.83 15.71
CA TYR A 155 -1.48 -4.80 14.24
C TYR A 155 -2.90 -4.58 13.73
N GLY A 156 -3.87 -5.32 14.28
CA GLY A 156 -5.28 -5.17 13.93
C GLY A 156 -5.80 -3.76 14.20
N ALA A 157 -5.40 -3.16 15.33
CA ALA A 157 -5.74 -1.77 15.65
C ALA A 157 -5.14 -0.78 14.63
N THR A 158 -3.87 -1.00 14.16
CA THR A 158 -3.31 -0.14 13.10
C THR A 158 -4.12 -0.23 11.81
N LYS A 159 -4.60 -1.43 11.44
CA LYS A 159 -5.37 -1.63 10.20
C LYS A 159 -6.82 -1.15 10.31
N ALA A 160 -7.44 -1.26 11.48
CA ALA A 160 -8.73 -0.61 11.76
C ALA A 160 -8.61 0.93 11.72
N SER A 161 -7.48 1.48 12.21
CA SER A 161 -7.19 2.91 12.06
C SER A 161 -7.06 3.33 10.58
N VAL A 162 -6.44 2.52 9.73
CA VAL A 162 -6.36 2.78 8.27
C VAL A 162 -7.75 2.85 7.65
N ASP A 163 -8.67 1.95 8.03
CA ASP A 163 -10.04 1.96 7.52
C ASP A 163 -10.79 3.25 7.93
N ALA A 164 -10.69 3.65 9.20
CA ALA A 164 -11.27 4.89 9.70
C ALA A 164 -10.67 6.13 9.00
N ILE A 165 -9.34 6.21 8.90
CA ILE A 165 -8.60 7.29 8.23
C ILE A 165 -9.02 7.41 6.76
N THR A 166 -9.22 6.29 6.08
CA THR A 166 -9.66 6.26 4.68
C THR A 166 -11.00 7.01 4.51
N GLY A 167 -11.98 6.69 5.35
CA GLY A 167 -13.29 7.37 5.31
C GLY A 167 -13.23 8.85 5.67
N ILE A 168 -12.38 9.22 6.63
CA ILE A 168 -12.19 10.61 7.06
C ILE A 168 -11.51 11.41 5.95
N LEU A 169 -10.37 10.95 5.44
CA LEU A 169 -9.63 11.65 4.38
C LEU A 169 -10.42 11.75 3.08
N ALA A 170 -11.29 10.79 2.77
CA ALA A 170 -12.20 10.86 1.63
C ALA A 170 -13.12 12.08 1.71
N LYS A 171 -13.64 12.39 2.91
CA LYS A 171 -14.49 13.58 3.15
C LYS A 171 -13.68 14.88 3.13
N GLU A 172 -12.50 14.89 3.74
CA GLU A 172 -11.64 16.08 3.81
C GLU A 172 -11.06 16.47 2.45
N LEU A 173 -10.70 15.49 1.63
CA LEU A 173 -10.02 15.71 0.35
C LEU A 173 -10.96 15.68 -0.86
N GLY A 174 -12.19 15.22 -0.69
CA GLY A 174 -13.23 15.18 -1.73
C GLY A 174 -13.47 16.52 -2.43
N PRO A 175 -13.58 17.66 -1.72
CA PRO A 175 -13.70 18.98 -2.35
C PRO A 175 -12.55 19.33 -3.30
N ARG A 176 -11.37 18.70 -3.12
CA ARG A 176 -10.22 18.81 -4.01
C ARG A 176 -10.17 17.75 -5.10
N LYS A 177 -11.26 16.98 -5.29
CA LYS A 177 -11.35 15.86 -6.25
C LYS A 177 -10.29 14.76 -6.00
N ILE A 178 -9.80 14.62 -4.77
CA ILE A 178 -8.89 13.55 -4.37
C ILE A 178 -9.72 12.45 -3.75
N ARG A 179 -9.76 11.28 -4.40
CA ARG A 179 -10.43 10.10 -3.88
C ARG A 179 -9.50 9.35 -2.93
N VAL A 180 -10.03 8.80 -1.86
CA VAL A 180 -9.28 8.02 -0.89
C VAL A 180 -10.01 6.72 -0.64
N ASN A 181 -9.37 5.58 -0.92
CA ASN A 181 -9.93 4.25 -0.71
C ASN A 181 -8.89 3.31 -0.11
N SER A 182 -9.34 2.23 0.52
CA SER A 182 -8.49 1.17 1.05
C SER A 182 -8.69 -0.13 0.27
N ILE A 183 -7.59 -0.85 0.05
CA ILE A 183 -7.60 -2.26 -0.32
C ILE A 183 -7.21 -3.05 0.92
N ASN A 184 -8.03 -4.00 1.33
CA ASN A 184 -7.79 -4.86 2.48
C ASN A 184 -7.52 -6.29 2.02
N PRO A 185 -6.24 -6.66 1.78
CA PRO A 185 -5.88 -8.01 1.38
C PRO A 185 -6.16 -9.04 2.47
N GLY A 186 -6.44 -10.27 2.05
CA GLY A 186 -6.30 -11.46 2.87
C GLY A 186 -4.83 -11.85 3.03
N MET A 187 -4.57 -13.14 3.15
CA MET A 187 -3.20 -13.67 3.15
C MET A 187 -2.68 -13.70 1.70
N ILE A 188 -1.63 -12.93 1.44
CA ILE A 188 -0.99 -12.83 0.12
C ILE A 188 0.43 -13.37 0.20
N GLU A 189 0.78 -14.26 -0.71
CA GLU A 189 2.12 -14.83 -0.81
C GLU A 189 3.12 -13.75 -1.20
N THR A 190 4.07 -13.48 -0.30
CA THR A 190 5.10 -12.45 -0.45
C THR A 190 6.38 -12.92 0.23
N GLU A 191 7.50 -12.27 -0.11
CA GLU A 191 8.78 -12.53 0.57
C GLU A 191 8.68 -12.33 2.09
N GLY A 192 7.81 -11.40 2.55
CA GLY A 192 7.56 -11.17 3.98
C GLY A 192 6.84 -12.35 4.64
N VAL A 193 5.89 -12.97 3.96
CA VAL A 193 5.16 -14.15 4.44
C VAL A 193 6.09 -15.37 4.51
N HIS A 194 6.98 -15.55 3.52
CA HIS A 194 8.02 -16.58 3.56
C HIS A 194 8.99 -16.35 4.73
N ALA A 195 9.51 -15.14 4.89
CA ALA A 195 10.43 -14.80 5.98
C ALA A 195 9.80 -14.98 7.38
N ALA A 196 8.48 -14.80 7.51
CA ALA A 196 7.74 -15.02 8.76
C ALA A 196 7.38 -16.50 9.01
N GLY A 197 7.68 -17.40 8.06
CA GLY A 197 7.37 -18.83 8.20
C GLY A 197 5.88 -19.19 7.99
N PHE A 198 5.10 -18.29 7.40
CA PHE A 198 3.65 -18.51 7.17
C PHE A 198 3.34 -19.09 5.79
N ALA A 199 4.35 -19.21 4.92
CA ALA A 199 4.17 -19.65 3.54
C ALA A 199 3.94 -21.17 3.41
N GLU A 200 4.18 -21.96 4.47
CA GLU A 200 4.16 -23.42 4.45
C GLU A 200 3.49 -23.99 5.71
N GLY A 201 3.31 -25.31 5.73
CA GLY A 201 2.82 -26.04 6.89
C GLY A 201 1.32 -25.90 7.17
N ASP A 202 0.92 -26.22 8.40
CA ASP A 202 -0.49 -26.31 8.78
C ASP A 202 -1.18 -24.95 8.86
N PHE A 203 -0.42 -23.87 9.09
CA PHE A 203 -0.98 -22.52 9.09
C PHE A 203 -1.50 -22.17 7.68
N ARG A 204 -0.69 -22.37 6.64
CA ARG A 204 -1.10 -22.16 5.24
C ARG A 204 -2.31 -23.00 4.88
N LYS A 205 -2.27 -24.32 5.15
CA LYS A 205 -3.38 -25.25 4.87
C LYS A 205 -4.69 -24.79 5.51
N ARG A 206 -4.62 -24.30 6.77
CA ARG A 206 -5.78 -23.79 7.48
C ARG A 206 -6.36 -22.55 6.81
N ILE A 207 -5.52 -21.59 6.39
CA ILE A 207 -5.97 -20.39 5.69
C ILE A 207 -6.58 -20.74 4.32
N GLU A 208 -5.95 -21.64 3.57
CA GLU A 208 -6.47 -22.14 2.29
C GLU A 208 -7.84 -22.81 2.45
N ALA A 209 -7.99 -23.63 3.49
CA ALA A 209 -9.26 -24.30 3.80
C ALA A 209 -10.38 -23.31 4.22
N GLN A 210 -10.03 -22.16 4.79
CA GLN A 210 -10.97 -21.09 5.15
C GLN A 210 -11.26 -20.13 4.01
N SER A 211 -10.42 -20.09 2.99
CA SER A 211 -10.63 -19.29 1.79
C SER A 211 -11.65 -19.93 0.87
N SER A 212 -12.68 -19.20 0.47
CA SER A 212 -13.69 -19.69 -0.49
C SER A 212 -13.08 -20.06 -1.84
N LEU A 213 -11.94 -19.44 -2.22
CA LEU A 213 -11.21 -19.76 -3.45
C LEU A 213 -10.18 -20.89 -3.25
N GLY A 214 -10.06 -21.48 -2.05
CA GLY A 214 -9.21 -22.63 -1.75
C GLY A 214 -7.70 -22.36 -1.85
N ARG A 215 -7.27 -21.11 -1.85
CA ARG A 215 -5.85 -20.73 -1.94
C ARG A 215 -5.57 -19.43 -1.19
N ILE A 216 -4.30 -19.20 -0.88
CA ILE A 216 -3.82 -17.85 -0.55
C ILE A 216 -3.73 -17.00 -1.82
N GLY A 217 -3.81 -15.68 -1.67
CA GLY A 217 -3.69 -14.75 -2.79
C GLY A 217 -2.24 -14.56 -3.25
N GLN A 218 -2.10 -14.02 -4.46
CA GLN A 218 -0.83 -13.58 -5.04
C GLN A 218 -0.81 -12.05 -5.17
N THR A 219 0.34 -11.45 -5.41
CA THR A 219 0.44 -9.98 -5.55
C THR A 219 -0.34 -9.46 -6.76
N ASP A 220 -0.50 -10.27 -7.79
CA ASP A 220 -1.30 -9.97 -8.98
C ASP A 220 -2.83 -10.11 -8.77
N ASP A 221 -3.29 -10.74 -7.67
CA ASP A 221 -4.68 -10.66 -7.24
C ASP A 221 -5.03 -9.27 -6.65
N ILE A 222 -4.04 -8.53 -6.16
CA ILE A 222 -4.22 -7.21 -5.52
C ILE A 222 -4.03 -6.06 -6.50
N SER A 223 -3.00 -6.15 -7.34
CA SER A 223 -2.59 -5.04 -8.19
C SER A 223 -3.65 -4.56 -9.19
N PRO A 224 -4.54 -5.39 -9.76
CA PRO A 224 -5.64 -4.92 -10.62
C PRO A 224 -6.62 -3.99 -9.89
N THR A 225 -6.90 -4.27 -8.61
CA THR A 225 -7.75 -3.39 -7.79
C THR A 225 -7.09 -2.04 -7.56
N ALA A 226 -5.77 -1.99 -7.37
CA ALA A 226 -5.03 -0.74 -7.27
C ALA A 226 -5.07 0.07 -8.57
N VAL A 227 -4.93 -0.59 -9.72
CA VAL A 227 -5.09 0.04 -11.05
C VAL A 227 -6.50 0.60 -11.21
N TYR A 228 -7.53 -0.17 -10.87
CA TYR A 228 -8.93 0.29 -10.91
C TYR A 228 -9.13 1.54 -10.05
N LEU A 229 -8.67 1.52 -8.79
CA LEU A 229 -8.79 2.65 -7.88
C LEU A 229 -7.97 3.88 -8.31
N ALA A 230 -6.86 3.67 -9.00
CA ALA A 230 -6.04 4.74 -9.55
C ALA A 230 -6.68 5.41 -10.77
N SER A 231 -7.48 4.67 -11.54
CA SER A 231 -8.04 5.08 -12.82
C SER A 231 -9.36 5.86 -12.70
N THR A 232 -9.81 6.39 -13.83
CA THR A 232 -11.15 7.03 -13.96
C THR A 232 -12.31 6.05 -13.90
N ASP A 233 -12.04 4.74 -14.01
CA ASP A 233 -13.08 3.70 -13.88
C ASP A 233 -13.73 3.72 -12.48
N SER A 234 -13.01 4.21 -11.47
CA SER A 234 -13.47 4.37 -10.09
C SER A 234 -13.81 5.83 -9.70
N LYS A 235 -14.12 6.69 -10.66
CA LYS A 235 -14.29 8.14 -10.45
C LYS A 235 -15.38 8.53 -9.43
N TYR A 236 -16.32 7.65 -9.13
CA TYR A 236 -17.39 7.88 -8.14
C TYR A 236 -17.19 7.06 -6.86
N LEU A 237 -16.01 6.41 -6.70
CA LEU A 237 -15.68 5.58 -5.55
C LEU A 237 -14.68 6.31 -4.64
N THR A 238 -15.09 6.65 -3.41
CA THR A 238 -14.25 7.26 -2.38
C THR A 238 -14.77 6.92 -0.98
N GLY A 239 -13.86 6.76 -0.04
CA GLY A 239 -14.17 6.40 1.35
C GLY A 239 -14.38 4.90 1.58
N GLU A 240 -14.18 4.08 0.57
CA GLU A 240 -14.49 2.65 0.60
C GLU A 240 -13.29 1.80 1.05
N THR A 241 -13.61 0.70 1.73
CA THR A 241 -12.69 -0.36 2.11
C THR A 241 -13.02 -1.62 1.30
N ILE A 242 -12.17 -1.94 0.33
CA ILE A 242 -12.38 -3.08 -0.58
C ILE A 242 -11.60 -4.28 -0.09
N ARG A 243 -12.32 -5.33 0.33
CA ARG A 243 -11.70 -6.59 0.74
C ARG A 243 -11.35 -7.43 -0.48
N VAL A 244 -10.08 -7.81 -0.59
CA VAL A 244 -9.56 -8.73 -1.61
C VAL A 244 -8.93 -9.91 -0.88
N THR A 245 -9.77 -10.83 -0.43
CA THR A 245 -9.41 -11.86 0.56
C THR A 245 -9.60 -13.30 0.06
N GLY A 246 -10.10 -13.49 -1.18
CA GLY A 246 -10.48 -14.81 -1.65
C GLY A 246 -11.66 -15.43 -0.89
N GLY A 247 -12.47 -14.58 -0.22
CA GLY A 247 -13.60 -15.03 0.60
C GLY A 247 -13.20 -15.43 2.03
N LEU A 248 -11.95 -15.17 2.44
CA LEU A 248 -11.53 -15.34 3.83
C LEU A 248 -12.20 -14.26 4.69
N LEU A 249 -13.03 -14.69 5.62
CA LEU A 249 -13.84 -13.83 6.52
C LEU A 249 -13.48 -14.08 7.98
#